data_7858d5c0b806ebeec48cd70778cfd9b7
#
_entry.id   7858d5c0b806ebeec48cd70778cfd9b7
#
_cell.length_a   1.000
_cell.length_b   1.000
_cell.length_c   1.000
_cell.angle_alpha   90.00
_cell.angle_beta   90.00
_cell.angle_gamma   90.00
#
_symmetry.space_group_name_H-M   'P 1'
#
loop_
_entity.id
_entity.type
_entity.pdbx_description
1 polymer ?
#
loop_
_entity_poly.entity_id
_entity_poly.type
_entity_poly.pdbx_seq_one_letter_code
_entity_poly.pdbx_strand_id
1 'polypeptide(L)'
;MPACAWARRGIMEPINFGSKGGFVDQHAQPVLSLLVPIYNVERYLRQCLDSAAAQTLENIEIICINDGSTDSSPAIIREYMERDARFVMIDKANSGYGDSMNRGLDQARGEYVGILESDDFMAPDALEKLVHVARTHDAQIVKGNFDLYWSTPEERRELFEMFSPSRCDKVVRPAADAFAFHQKPSIWSAVYRRDFLEDGDIRFLPTPGAAFQDASFTFKAFALADRAVWIHDSILSYRQDNEGSSVNASNKVFCVNDEYAEIERWLSCEYAERCGEEEAARLARICQAVKYDSYMWSYVRLAPQFRVMFLERMASEFKAALDDHTFELADLKPWKRANLESILKDPAAWAQANEHYATAGKFGRAMHYLKLGGPGLLLAYAKSRSDHE
;
A
#
# COMPACT_ATOMS: atom_id res chain seq x y z
N MET A 1 9.05 33.15 -0.56
CA MET A 1 8.99 31.68 -0.62
C MET A 1 10.26 31.18 -1.28
N PRO A 2 11.20 30.48 -0.64
CA PRO A 2 12.37 29.96 -1.33
C PRO A 2 12.05 28.55 -1.84
N ALA A 3 12.10 28.38 -3.17
CA ALA A 3 12.18 27.10 -3.82
C ALA A 3 13.48 26.41 -3.46
N CYS A 4 13.43 25.16 -2.99
CA CYS A 4 14.61 24.32 -2.80
C CYS A 4 15.28 24.08 -4.15
N ALA A 5 16.44 24.71 -4.35
CA ALA A 5 17.26 24.57 -5.54
C ALA A 5 18.12 23.31 -5.40
N TRP A 6 17.88 22.31 -6.25
CA TRP A 6 18.83 21.22 -6.52
C TRP A 6 19.60 21.51 -7.79
N ALA A 7 20.92 21.58 -7.66
CA ALA A 7 21.85 21.92 -8.72
C ALA A 7 21.96 20.76 -9.73
N ARG A 8 21.91 21.14 -11.02
CA ARG A 8 22.11 20.28 -12.20
C ARG A 8 23.50 19.65 -12.22
N ARG A 9 23.59 18.35 -12.51
CA ARG A 9 24.79 17.73 -13.09
C ARG A 9 24.41 16.84 -14.27
N GLY A 10 25.08 17.10 -15.39
CA GLY A 10 25.54 16.09 -16.36
C GLY A 10 24.61 15.71 -17.50
N ILE A 11 25.02 16.09 -18.67
CA ILE A 11 24.53 15.73 -20.01
C ILE A 11 24.64 14.20 -20.20
N MET A 12 23.54 13.52 -20.53
CA MET A 12 23.53 12.09 -20.90
C MET A 12 23.77 11.90 -22.39
N GLU A 13 24.68 11.00 -22.71
CA GLU A 13 24.84 10.44 -24.07
C GLU A 13 23.77 9.36 -24.35
N PRO A 14 23.37 9.15 -25.62
CA PRO A 14 22.33 8.18 -25.95
C PRO A 14 22.84 6.74 -25.83
N ILE A 15 22.14 5.90 -25.09
CA ILE A 15 22.42 4.47 -24.92
C ILE A 15 21.90 3.70 -26.15
N ASN A 16 22.81 3.01 -26.83
CA ASN A 16 22.56 2.20 -28.01
C ASN A 16 22.14 0.76 -27.58
N PHE A 17 20.92 0.37 -27.87
CA PHE A 17 20.43 -0.99 -27.65
C PHE A 17 20.92 -1.96 -28.73
N GLY A 18 22.07 -2.59 -28.49
CA GLY A 18 22.60 -3.67 -29.33
C GLY A 18 22.08 -5.05 -28.87
N SER A 19 21.57 -5.80 -29.80
CA SER A 19 20.97 -7.13 -29.66
C SER A 19 21.98 -8.24 -29.31
N LYS A 20 21.51 -9.23 -28.51
CA LYS A 20 21.94 -10.62 -28.30
C LYS A 20 23.02 -10.90 -27.27
N GLY A 21 22.61 -11.66 -26.24
CA GLY A 21 23.45 -12.67 -25.55
C GLY A 21 24.73 -12.12 -24.89
N GLY A 22 24.61 -11.12 -24.03
CA GLY A 22 25.74 -10.63 -23.24
C GLY A 22 25.68 -11.20 -21.82
N PHE A 23 26.82 -11.68 -21.32
CA PHE A 23 27.06 -11.91 -19.90
C PHE A 23 26.63 -10.68 -19.14
N VAL A 24 25.64 -10.84 -18.24
CA VAL A 24 25.28 -9.78 -17.29
C VAL A 24 26.52 -9.58 -16.42
N ASP A 25 27.11 -8.40 -16.49
CA ASP A 25 28.22 -8.03 -15.62
C ASP A 25 27.71 -8.04 -14.19
N GLN A 26 28.11 -9.03 -13.39
CA GLN A 26 27.70 -9.20 -12.00
C GLN A 26 28.11 -8.01 -11.11
N HIS A 27 28.88 -7.06 -11.63
CA HIS A 27 29.30 -5.83 -10.96
C HIS A 27 28.51 -4.59 -11.41
N ALA A 28 27.68 -4.69 -12.45
CA ALA A 28 26.81 -3.59 -12.84
C ALA A 28 25.69 -3.42 -11.81
N GLN A 29 25.45 -2.18 -11.37
CA GLN A 29 24.36 -1.86 -10.45
C GLN A 29 23.02 -2.27 -11.09
N PRO A 30 22.17 -3.03 -10.38
CA PRO A 30 20.84 -3.38 -10.90
C PRO A 30 20.01 -2.11 -11.18
N VAL A 31 19.15 -2.18 -12.18
CA VAL A 31 18.17 -1.13 -12.43
C VAL A 31 17.08 -1.16 -11.36
N LEU A 32 16.72 -2.36 -10.90
CA LEU A 32 15.66 -2.53 -9.91
C LEU A 32 15.97 -3.67 -8.95
N SER A 33 15.70 -3.46 -7.66
CA SER A 33 15.64 -4.51 -6.64
C SER A 33 14.18 -4.88 -6.39
N LEU A 34 13.80 -6.12 -6.68
CA LEU A 34 12.48 -6.65 -6.41
C LEU A 34 12.49 -7.36 -5.05
N LEU A 35 11.78 -6.82 -4.07
CA LEU A 35 11.66 -7.38 -2.72
C LEU A 35 10.49 -8.36 -2.67
N VAL A 36 10.74 -9.60 -2.24
CA VAL A 36 9.73 -10.66 -2.11
C VAL A 36 9.72 -11.16 -0.67
N PRO A 37 8.81 -10.67 0.19
CA PRO A 37 8.65 -11.17 1.56
C PRO A 37 7.99 -12.55 1.55
N ILE A 38 8.58 -13.51 2.29
CA ILE A 38 8.17 -14.91 2.24
C ILE A 38 8.03 -15.47 3.65
N TYR A 39 6.82 -15.97 3.97
CA TYR A 39 6.57 -16.69 5.21
C TYR A 39 5.47 -17.74 5.03
N ASN A 40 5.83 -19.04 5.07
CA ASN A 40 4.90 -20.17 4.97
C ASN A 40 3.92 -20.08 3.79
N VAL A 41 4.43 -19.97 2.56
CA VAL A 41 3.66 -19.71 1.34
C VAL A 41 4.01 -20.69 0.21
N GLU A 42 4.53 -21.86 0.52
CA GLU A 42 5.00 -22.88 -0.45
C GLU A 42 3.99 -23.16 -1.59
N ARG A 43 2.69 -23.05 -1.30
CA ARG A 43 1.62 -23.32 -2.27
C ARG A 43 1.62 -22.35 -3.46
N TYR A 44 1.97 -21.09 -3.25
CA TYR A 44 1.88 -20.04 -4.26
C TYR A 44 3.24 -19.53 -4.73
N LEU A 45 4.28 -19.82 -3.95
CA LEU A 45 5.61 -19.23 -4.12
C LEU A 45 6.21 -19.49 -5.50
N ARG A 46 6.02 -20.67 -6.09
CA ARG A 46 6.55 -20.98 -7.42
C ARG A 46 5.96 -20.06 -8.50
N GLN A 47 4.64 -19.84 -8.49
CA GLN A 47 4.01 -18.92 -9.45
C GLN A 47 4.51 -17.49 -9.28
N CYS A 48 4.69 -17.04 -8.05
CA CYS A 48 5.28 -15.74 -7.74
C CYS A 48 6.69 -15.61 -8.33
N LEU A 49 7.60 -16.53 -7.99
CA LEU A 49 8.99 -16.48 -8.43
C LEU A 49 9.16 -16.72 -9.94
N ASP A 50 8.31 -17.55 -10.57
CA ASP A 50 8.28 -17.71 -12.02
C ASP A 50 7.93 -16.40 -12.71
N SER A 51 6.99 -15.63 -12.17
CA SER A 51 6.62 -14.31 -12.71
C SER A 51 7.74 -13.28 -12.55
N ALA A 52 8.48 -13.35 -11.45
CA ALA A 52 9.66 -12.50 -11.24
C ALA A 52 10.82 -12.87 -12.18
N ALA A 53 11.05 -14.17 -12.38
CA ALA A 53 12.07 -14.67 -13.32
C ALA A 53 11.78 -14.30 -14.77
N ALA A 54 10.49 -14.26 -15.15
CA ALA A 54 10.01 -13.99 -16.50
C ALA A 54 9.92 -12.50 -16.87
N GLN A 55 10.34 -11.58 -15.98
CA GLN A 55 10.30 -10.15 -16.29
C GLN A 55 11.20 -9.79 -17.47
N THR A 56 10.67 -8.96 -18.38
CA THR A 56 11.40 -8.47 -19.56
C THR A 56 12.53 -7.51 -19.21
N LEU A 57 12.47 -6.86 -18.06
CA LEU A 57 13.58 -6.08 -17.49
C LEU A 57 14.61 -7.05 -16.92
N GLU A 58 15.70 -7.31 -17.67
CA GLU A 58 16.71 -8.32 -17.32
C GLU A 58 17.64 -7.89 -16.17
N ASN A 59 18.05 -6.60 -16.14
CA ASN A 59 19.00 -6.08 -15.16
C ASN A 59 18.32 -5.76 -13.81
N ILE A 60 17.88 -6.81 -13.12
CA ILE A 60 17.25 -6.74 -11.80
C ILE A 60 17.94 -7.68 -10.81
N GLU A 61 17.82 -7.41 -9.53
CA GLU A 61 18.02 -8.39 -8.47
C GLU A 61 16.68 -8.71 -7.81
N ILE A 62 16.50 -9.97 -7.41
CA ILE A 62 15.26 -10.47 -6.77
C ILE A 62 15.65 -10.92 -5.37
N ILE A 63 15.27 -10.14 -4.37
CA ILE A 63 15.62 -10.35 -2.97
C ILE A 63 14.48 -11.09 -2.29
N CYS A 64 14.63 -12.40 -2.14
CA CYS A 64 13.69 -13.26 -1.41
C CYS A 64 13.98 -13.16 0.08
N ILE A 65 13.06 -12.62 0.87
CA ILE A 65 13.23 -12.42 2.31
C ILE A 65 12.44 -13.51 3.04
N ASN A 66 13.14 -14.59 3.43
CA ASN A 66 12.54 -15.68 4.20
C ASN A 66 12.47 -15.29 5.69
N ASP A 67 11.26 -15.05 6.17
CA ASP A 67 10.98 -14.67 7.57
C ASP A 67 10.77 -15.90 8.47
N GLY A 68 11.71 -16.87 8.40
CA GLY A 68 11.69 -18.05 9.24
C GLY A 68 10.57 -19.03 8.88
N SER A 69 10.33 -19.27 7.58
CA SER A 69 9.35 -20.26 7.13
C SER A 69 9.72 -21.66 7.61
N THR A 70 8.68 -22.44 7.97
CA THR A 70 8.80 -23.83 8.44
C THR A 70 8.28 -24.87 7.43
N ASP A 71 7.74 -24.37 6.31
CA ASP A 71 7.30 -25.17 5.15
C ASP A 71 8.44 -25.32 4.11
N SER A 72 8.11 -25.72 2.89
CA SER A 72 9.08 -25.90 1.80
C SER A 72 9.57 -24.59 1.16
N SER A 73 9.09 -23.42 1.60
CA SER A 73 9.45 -22.13 0.99
C SER A 73 10.96 -21.90 0.89
N PRO A 74 11.80 -22.17 1.94
CA PRO A 74 13.25 -21.99 1.83
C PRO A 74 13.92 -22.90 0.80
N ALA A 75 13.39 -24.11 0.62
CA ALA A 75 13.90 -25.04 -0.40
C ALA A 75 13.58 -24.55 -1.81
N ILE A 76 12.34 -24.05 -2.01
CA ILE A 76 11.90 -23.45 -3.28
C ILE A 76 12.80 -22.27 -3.63
N ILE A 77 13.08 -21.34 -2.72
CA ILE A 77 13.96 -20.20 -2.99
C ILE A 77 15.35 -20.67 -3.48
N ARG A 78 15.95 -21.68 -2.82
CA ARG A 78 17.27 -22.21 -3.22
C ARG A 78 17.27 -22.79 -4.64
N GLU A 79 16.18 -23.46 -5.06
CA GLU A 79 16.04 -23.95 -6.44
C GLU A 79 16.10 -22.82 -7.48
N TYR A 80 15.50 -21.64 -7.17
CA TYR A 80 15.58 -20.48 -8.07
C TYR A 80 16.97 -19.84 -8.06
N MET A 81 17.63 -19.74 -6.91
CA MET A 81 19.00 -19.25 -6.82
C MET A 81 20.01 -20.11 -7.62
N GLU A 82 19.79 -21.44 -7.68
CA GLU A 82 20.64 -22.35 -8.48
C GLU A 82 20.45 -22.16 -9.99
N ARG A 83 19.26 -21.71 -10.43
CA ARG A 83 18.91 -21.57 -11.86
C ARG A 83 19.14 -20.17 -12.41
N ASP A 84 19.05 -19.14 -11.55
CA ASP A 84 19.08 -17.74 -11.96
C ASP A 84 19.82 -16.89 -10.93
N ALA A 85 20.97 -16.38 -11.32
CA ALA A 85 21.87 -15.59 -10.47
C ALA A 85 21.28 -14.26 -9.98
N ARG A 86 20.14 -13.83 -10.53
CA ARG A 86 19.43 -12.63 -10.06
C ARG A 86 18.77 -12.83 -8.70
N PHE A 87 18.49 -14.07 -8.31
CA PHE A 87 17.87 -14.39 -7.02
C PHE A 87 18.89 -14.42 -5.90
N VAL A 88 18.59 -13.72 -4.83
CA VAL A 88 19.34 -13.73 -3.56
C VAL A 88 18.35 -13.95 -2.40
N MET A 89 18.83 -14.56 -1.31
CA MET A 89 17.99 -14.85 -0.15
C MET A 89 18.52 -14.18 1.11
N ILE A 90 17.64 -13.47 1.82
CA ILE A 90 17.82 -13.11 3.21
C ILE A 90 17.09 -14.19 4.03
N ASP A 91 17.83 -15.04 4.73
CA ASP A 91 17.28 -16.10 5.58
C ASP A 91 17.42 -15.69 7.05
N LYS A 92 16.28 -15.51 7.76
CA LYS A 92 16.28 -14.99 9.12
C LYS A 92 15.23 -15.66 10.00
N ALA A 93 15.38 -15.54 11.31
CA ALA A 93 14.29 -15.89 12.24
C ALA A 93 13.09 -14.96 12.04
N ASN A 94 11.89 -15.48 12.28
CA ASN A 94 10.65 -14.71 12.14
C ASN A 94 10.68 -13.47 13.07
N SER A 95 10.52 -12.30 12.47
CA SER A 95 10.45 -11.01 13.18
C SER A 95 9.36 -10.08 12.61
N GLY A 96 8.55 -10.60 11.68
CA GLY A 96 7.43 -9.91 11.08
C GLY A 96 7.75 -9.22 9.76
N TYR A 97 6.67 -8.84 9.09
CA TYR A 97 6.70 -8.28 7.74
C TYR A 97 7.52 -6.98 7.64
N GLY A 98 7.28 -6.03 8.56
CA GLY A 98 7.95 -4.73 8.51
C GLY A 98 9.48 -4.83 8.68
N ASP A 99 9.97 -5.67 9.62
CA ASP A 99 11.41 -5.93 9.76
C ASP A 99 11.97 -6.61 8.51
N SER A 100 11.24 -7.57 7.95
CA SER A 100 11.64 -8.25 6.72
C SER A 100 11.80 -7.28 5.56
N MET A 101 10.82 -6.41 5.35
CA MET A 101 10.85 -5.41 4.30
C MET A 101 11.99 -4.40 4.50
N ASN A 102 12.22 -3.94 5.73
CA ASN A 102 13.32 -3.03 6.04
C ASN A 102 14.69 -3.67 5.73
N ARG A 103 14.89 -4.95 6.05
CA ARG A 103 16.11 -5.67 5.67
C ARG A 103 16.27 -5.81 4.16
N GLY A 104 15.16 -6.00 3.44
CA GLY A 104 15.15 -5.98 1.98
C GLY A 104 15.56 -4.62 1.43
N LEU A 105 15.03 -3.52 1.98
CA LEU A 105 15.41 -2.15 1.62
C LEU A 105 16.90 -1.87 1.89
N ASP A 106 17.42 -2.32 3.03
CA ASP A 106 18.84 -2.14 3.39
C ASP A 106 19.79 -2.90 2.46
N GLN A 107 19.35 -4.03 1.88
CA GLN A 107 20.15 -4.82 0.94
C GLN A 107 19.99 -4.38 -0.52
N ALA A 108 18.93 -3.65 -0.84
CA ALA A 108 18.61 -3.22 -2.19
C ALA A 108 19.70 -2.31 -2.77
N ARG A 109 20.17 -2.65 -4.01
CA ARG A 109 21.20 -1.89 -4.74
C ARG A 109 20.65 -1.24 -5.99
N GLY A 110 19.44 -1.60 -6.41
CA GLY A 110 18.79 -1.06 -7.60
C GLY A 110 18.57 0.45 -7.54
N GLU A 111 18.50 1.08 -8.70
CA GLU A 111 18.07 2.49 -8.82
C GLU A 111 16.63 2.65 -8.30
N TYR A 112 15.81 1.64 -8.57
CA TYR A 112 14.43 1.54 -8.10
C TYR A 112 14.23 0.32 -7.20
N VAL A 113 13.21 0.38 -6.35
CA VAL A 113 12.72 -0.74 -5.54
C VAL A 113 11.29 -1.07 -5.96
N GLY A 114 11.03 -2.34 -6.23
CA GLY A 114 9.69 -2.91 -6.41
C GLY A 114 9.39 -3.92 -5.31
N ILE A 115 8.12 -4.21 -5.10
CA ILE A 115 7.66 -5.19 -4.09
C ILE A 115 6.73 -6.18 -4.79
N LEU A 116 6.88 -7.46 -4.49
CA LEU A 116 6.00 -8.53 -4.96
C LEU A 116 5.62 -9.43 -3.78
N GLU A 117 4.36 -9.43 -3.41
CA GLU A 117 3.85 -10.34 -2.38
C GLU A 117 3.94 -11.79 -2.86
N SER A 118 4.33 -12.68 -1.94
CA SER A 118 4.71 -14.06 -2.31
C SER A 118 3.55 -14.99 -2.70
N ASP A 119 2.31 -14.54 -2.56
CA ASP A 119 1.10 -15.21 -3.06
C ASP A 119 0.54 -14.60 -4.36
N ASP A 120 1.13 -13.50 -4.84
CA ASP A 120 0.76 -12.78 -6.05
C ASP A 120 1.71 -13.10 -7.21
N PHE A 121 1.42 -12.55 -8.40
CA PHE A 121 2.29 -12.67 -9.57
C PHE A 121 2.15 -11.49 -10.53
N MET A 122 3.27 -11.09 -11.15
CA MET A 122 3.36 -9.91 -12.01
C MET A 122 3.07 -10.22 -13.49
N ALA A 123 2.61 -9.19 -14.23
CA ALA A 123 2.64 -9.22 -15.68
C ALA A 123 4.09 -9.26 -16.19
N PRO A 124 4.40 -9.95 -17.29
CA PRO A 124 5.79 -10.16 -17.75
C PRO A 124 6.56 -8.86 -18.03
N ASP A 125 5.89 -7.79 -18.44
CA ASP A 125 6.47 -6.50 -18.79
C ASP A 125 6.25 -5.41 -17.72
N ALA A 126 5.78 -5.80 -16.55
CA ALA A 126 5.38 -4.88 -15.48
C ALA A 126 6.55 -3.99 -15.01
N LEU A 127 7.69 -4.60 -14.68
CA LEU A 127 8.84 -3.85 -14.18
C LEU A 127 9.46 -2.96 -15.26
N GLU A 128 9.51 -3.42 -16.51
CA GLU A 128 10.00 -2.63 -17.64
C GLU A 128 9.14 -1.37 -17.84
N LYS A 129 7.82 -1.51 -17.86
CA LYS A 129 6.88 -0.39 -17.99
C LYS A 129 7.05 0.61 -16.87
N LEU A 130 7.03 0.15 -15.62
CA LEU A 130 7.15 1.03 -14.45
C LEU A 130 8.48 1.81 -14.46
N VAL A 131 9.60 1.14 -14.73
CA VAL A 131 10.93 1.78 -14.78
C VAL A 131 11.05 2.71 -15.98
N HIS A 132 10.52 2.34 -17.15
CA HIS A 132 10.51 3.20 -18.32
C HIS A 132 9.80 4.53 -18.03
N VAL A 133 8.62 4.48 -17.44
CA VAL A 133 7.86 5.68 -17.05
C VAL A 133 8.60 6.47 -15.96
N ALA A 134 9.18 5.78 -14.97
CA ALA A 134 9.93 6.43 -13.90
C ALA A 134 11.11 7.24 -14.45
N ARG A 135 11.89 6.68 -15.37
CA ARG A 135 13.02 7.35 -16.00
C ARG A 135 12.59 8.46 -16.95
N THR A 136 11.54 8.23 -17.75
CA THR A 136 11.01 9.21 -18.71
C THR A 136 10.55 10.49 -18.01
N HIS A 137 9.95 10.35 -16.84
CA HIS A 137 9.38 11.47 -16.10
C HIS A 137 10.24 11.92 -14.90
N ASP A 138 11.42 11.34 -14.69
CA ASP A 138 12.23 11.55 -13.47
C ASP A 138 11.36 11.40 -12.21
N ALA A 139 10.57 10.31 -12.16
CA ALA A 139 9.60 10.10 -11.10
C ALA A 139 10.21 9.36 -9.91
N GLN A 140 9.80 9.77 -8.70
CA GLN A 140 10.14 9.11 -7.44
C GLN A 140 9.27 7.89 -7.19
N ILE A 141 8.02 7.94 -7.71
CA ILE A 141 7.04 6.85 -7.59
C ILE A 141 6.34 6.68 -8.94
N VAL A 142 6.24 5.45 -9.42
CA VAL A 142 5.31 5.09 -10.50
C VAL A 142 4.44 3.96 -10.01
N LYS A 143 3.11 4.12 -10.15
CA LYS A 143 2.14 3.16 -9.63
C LYS A 143 1.06 2.87 -10.66
N GLY A 144 0.72 1.58 -10.81
CA GLY A 144 -0.31 1.10 -11.74
C GLY A 144 -1.54 0.51 -11.06
N ASN A 145 -2.52 0.17 -11.90
CA ASN A 145 -3.66 -0.66 -11.52
C ASN A 145 -3.24 -2.13 -11.36
N PHE A 146 -4.15 -2.99 -10.95
CA PHE A 146 -3.92 -4.41 -10.78
C PHE A 146 -5.20 -5.21 -11.00
N ASP A 147 -5.05 -6.52 -11.22
CA ASP A 147 -6.18 -7.41 -11.33
C ASP A 147 -6.46 -8.11 -9.99
N LEU A 148 -7.70 -8.22 -9.59
CA LEU A 148 -8.15 -9.19 -8.61
C LEU A 148 -8.15 -10.56 -9.29
N TYR A 149 -7.51 -11.55 -8.68
CA TYR A 149 -7.32 -12.89 -9.25
C TYR A 149 -7.88 -13.99 -8.36
N TRP A 150 -8.62 -14.90 -8.95
CA TRP A 150 -9.10 -16.15 -8.32
C TRP A 150 -8.64 -17.33 -9.17
N SER A 151 -8.05 -18.34 -8.55
CA SER A 151 -7.66 -19.60 -9.21
C SER A 151 -8.76 -20.66 -9.12
N THR A 152 -9.69 -20.52 -8.18
CA THR A 152 -10.77 -21.49 -7.90
C THR A 152 -12.11 -20.77 -7.70
N PRO A 153 -13.29 -21.40 -8.02
CA PRO A 153 -13.44 -22.69 -8.71
C PRO A 153 -13.06 -22.66 -10.18
N GLU A 154 -13.00 -21.46 -10.79
CA GLU A 154 -12.57 -21.19 -12.16
C GLU A 154 -11.63 -19.99 -12.15
N GLU A 155 -10.64 -20.00 -13.04
CA GLU A 155 -9.73 -18.86 -13.16
C GLU A 155 -10.51 -17.61 -13.60
N ARG A 156 -10.40 -16.54 -12.80
CA ARG A 156 -11.06 -15.27 -13.06
C ARG A 156 -10.12 -14.11 -12.71
N ARG A 157 -10.18 -13.07 -13.55
CA ARG A 157 -9.52 -11.78 -13.32
C ARG A 157 -10.53 -10.67 -13.44
N GLU A 158 -10.35 -9.65 -12.61
CA GLU A 158 -11.18 -8.45 -12.60
C GLU A 158 -10.30 -7.24 -12.34
N LEU A 159 -10.26 -6.29 -13.28
CA LEU A 159 -9.45 -5.08 -13.12
C LEU A 159 -9.91 -4.30 -11.88
N PHE A 160 -8.99 -4.04 -10.98
CA PHE A 160 -9.17 -3.07 -9.90
C PHE A 160 -8.58 -1.73 -10.34
N GLU A 161 -9.44 -0.86 -10.86
CA GLU A 161 -9.05 0.44 -11.38
C GLU A 161 -8.93 1.45 -10.23
N MET A 162 -7.69 1.75 -9.80
CA MET A 162 -7.40 2.85 -8.87
C MET A 162 -7.25 4.17 -9.60
N PHE A 163 -6.68 4.11 -10.80
CA PHE A 163 -6.36 5.27 -11.61
C PHE A 163 -7.05 5.15 -12.95
N SER A 164 -8.04 6.01 -13.19
CA SER A 164 -8.68 6.12 -14.50
C SER A 164 -7.72 6.72 -15.53
N PRO A 165 -7.93 6.50 -16.85
CA PRO A 165 -7.07 7.05 -17.89
C PRO A 165 -6.84 8.57 -17.80
N SER A 166 -7.84 9.31 -17.33
CA SER A 166 -7.74 10.77 -17.17
C SER A 166 -6.74 11.23 -16.10
N ARG A 167 -6.36 10.35 -15.20
CA ARG A 167 -5.38 10.62 -14.11
C ARG A 167 -3.97 10.11 -14.42
N CYS A 168 -3.82 9.29 -15.46
CA CYS A 168 -2.57 8.63 -15.83
C CYS A 168 -1.65 9.51 -16.70
N ASP A 169 -0.40 9.06 -16.87
CA ASP A 169 0.61 9.56 -17.81
C ASP A 169 0.98 11.03 -17.64
N LYS A 170 0.90 11.52 -16.41
CA LYS A 170 1.32 12.88 -16.04
C LYS A 170 1.99 12.89 -14.69
N VAL A 171 2.95 13.78 -14.54
CA VAL A 171 3.62 14.00 -13.25
C VAL A 171 2.65 14.73 -12.31
N VAL A 172 2.49 14.17 -11.12
CA VAL A 172 1.71 14.75 -10.03
C VAL A 172 2.55 14.82 -8.75
N ARG A 173 2.21 15.76 -7.86
CA ARG A 173 2.67 15.77 -6.47
C ARG A 173 1.54 15.18 -5.62
N PRO A 174 1.67 13.95 -5.09
CA PRO A 174 0.55 13.31 -4.38
C PRO A 174 0.06 14.13 -3.20
N ALA A 175 0.97 14.78 -2.48
CA ALA A 175 0.60 15.65 -1.35
C ALA A 175 -0.31 16.82 -1.76
N ALA A 176 -0.35 17.27 -3.01
CA ALA A 176 -1.22 18.35 -3.47
C ALA A 176 -2.68 17.90 -3.74
N ASP A 177 -2.93 16.60 -3.87
CA ASP A 177 -4.26 16.03 -4.14
C ASP A 177 -4.56 14.88 -3.16
N ALA A 178 -5.57 15.08 -2.30
CA ALA A 178 -6.01 14.06 -1.34
C ALA A 178 -6.40 12.72 -1.99
N PHE A 179 -6.72 12.70 -3.29
CA PHE A 179 -7.12 11.52 -4.04
C PHE A 179 -6.15 10.34 -3.87
N ALA A 180 -4.83 10.59 -3.96
CA ALA A 180 -3.82 9.52 -3.85
C ALA A 180 -3.89 8.78 -2.51
N PHE A 181 -4.12 9.51 -1.42
CA PHE A 181 -4.20 8.94 -0.07
C PHE A 181 -5.45 8.09 0.18
N HIS A 182 -6.51 8.31 -0.59
CA HIS A 182 -7.74 7.51 -0.51
C HIS A 182 -7.71 6.24 -1.38
N GLN A 183 -6.64 6.04 -2.16
CA GLN A 183 -6.48 4.80 -2.92
C GLN A 183 -5.99 3.66 -2.01
N LYS A 184 -6.19 2.42 -2.47
CA LYS A 184 -5.65 1.25 -1.76
C LYS A 184 -4.12 1.39 -1.63
N PRO A 185 -3.55 1.23 -0.42
CA PRO A 185 -2.10 1.33 -0.20
C PRO A 185 -1.36 0.08 -0.71
N SER A 186 -1.60 -0.28 -1.99
CA SER A 186 -1.00 -1.44 -2.66
C SER A 186 0.46 -1.15 -3.01
N ILE A 187 1.39 -1.30 -2.07
CA ILE A 187 2.82 -1.04 -2.25
C ILE A 187 3.43 -1.83 -3.40
N TRP A 188 2.87 -3.01 -3.68
CA TRP A 188 3.30 -3.96 -4.69
C TRP A 188 2.88 -3.63 -6.13
N SER A 189 2.00 -2.64 -6.36
CA SER A 189 1.67 -2.16 -7.71
C SER A 189 2.48 -0.93 -8.12
N ALA A 190 3.67 -0.74 -7.54
CA ALA A 190 4.50 0.43 -7.74
C ALA A 190 5.99 0.11 -7.79
N VAL A 191 6.77 1.06 -8.32
CA VAL A 191 8.21 1.16 -8.10
C VAL A 191 8.51 2.49 -7.43
N TYR A 192 9.53 2.49 -6.58
CA TYR A 192 9.99 3.62 -5.80
C TYR A 192 11.46 3.87 -6.11
N ARG A 193 11.86 5.11 -6.33
CA ARG A 193 13.26 5.45 -6.48
C ARG A 193 13.96 5.25 -5.14
N ARG A 194 15.06 4.49 -5.13
CA ARG A 194 15.70 4.05 -3.88
C ARG A 194 16.27 5.21 -3.07
N ASP A 195 16.98 6.16 -3.71
CA ASP A 195 17.50 7.35 -3.04
C ASP A 195 16.38 8.20 -2.39
N PHE A 196 15.23 8.29 -3.04
CA PHE A 196 14.06 8.96 -2.47
C PHE A 196 13.57 8.28 -1.17
N LEU A 197 13.54 6.96 -1.13
CA LEU A 197 13.18 6.21 0.10
C LEU A 197 14.22 6.44 1.20
N GLU A 198 15.51 6.41 0.86
CA GLU A 198 16.63 6.62 1.77
C GLU A 198 16.64 8.07 2.33
N ASP A 199 16.55 9.07 1.47
CA ASP A 199 16.55 10.49 1.85
C ASP A 199 15.31 10.88 2.68
N GLY A 200 14.21 10.18 2.46
CA GLY A 200 12.95 10.36 3.19
C GLY A 200 12.86 9.57 4.48
N ASP A 201 13.82 8.70 4.76
CA ASP A 201 13.76 7.68 5.84
C ASP A 201 12.42 6.92 5.82
N ILE A 202 11.98 6.55 4.59
CA ILE A 202 10.70 5.87 4.39
C ILE A 202 10.91 4.38 4.68
N ARG A 203 10.42 3.95 5.84
CA ARG A 203 10.57 2.58 6.36
C ARG A 203 9.22 2.02 6.77
N PHE A 204 9.15 0.70 6.79
CA PHE A 204 8.00 -0.04 7.33
C PHE A 204 8.05 -0.02 8.86
N LEU A 205 6.89 0.06 9.50
CA LEU A 205 6.82 -0.08 10.94
C LEU A 205 7.14 -1.55 11.32
N PRO A 206 8.17 -1.82 12.13
CA PRO A 206 8.60 -3.18 12.45
C PRO A 206 7.73 -3.83 13.53
N THR A 207 6.40 -3.81 13.32
CA THR A 207 5.43 -4.47 14.20
C THR A 207 5.42 -5.98 13.96
N PRO A 208 5.14 -6.81 14.99
CA PRO A 208 5.06 -8.26 14.84
C PRO A 208 3.97 -8.71 13.86
N GLY A 209 4.30 -9.71 13.03
CA GLY A 209 3.39 -10.27 12.04
C GLY A 209 3.29 -9.45 10.76
N ALA A 210 2.23 -9.68 9.98
CA ALA A 210 1.93 -8.97 8.75
C ALA A 210 0.51 -8.40 8.84
N ALA A 211 0.37 -7.08 8.98
CA ALA A 211 -0.92 -6.40 8.97
C ALA A 211 -0.76 -4.89 8.84
N PHE A 212 -1.29 -4.32 7.76
CA PHE A 212 -1.42 -2.87 7.52
C PHE A 212 -0.12 -2.06 7.41
N GLN A 213 1.08 -2.68 7.41
CA GLN A 213 2.36 -1.96 7.28
C GLN A 213 2.50 -1.20 5.96
N ASP A 214 1.69 -1.52 4.97
CA ASP A 214 1.53 -0.78 3.71
C ASP A 214 0.94 0.62 3.91
N ALA A 215 0.14 0.84 4.95
CA ALA A 215 -0.54 2.11 5.20
C ALA A 215 0.44 3.24 5.53
N SER A 216 1.29 3.07 6.55
CA SER A 216 2.26 4.10 6.95
C SER A 216 3.32 4.32 5.89
N PHE A 217 3.83 3.25 5.27
CA PHE A 217 4.80 3.34 4.19
C PHE A 217 4.26 4.16 3.00
N THR A 218 3.07 3.81 2.50
CA THR A 218 2.45 4.50 1.37
C THR A 218 2.15 5.96 1.71
N PHE A 219 1.62 6.22 2.91
CA PHE A 219 1.31 7.58 3.33
C PHE A 219 2.56 8.46 3.35
N LYS A 220 3.65 7.99 3.96
CA LYS A 220 4.93 8.71 4.02
C LYS A 220 5.50 8.93 2.62
N ALA A 221 5.48 7.91 1.76
CA ALA A 221 5.94 8.00 0.39
C ALA A 221 5.15 9.06 -0.40
N PHE A 222 3.82 9.07 -0.31
CA PHE A 222 3.00 10.06 -1.00
C PHE A 222 3.13 11.47 -0.42
N ALA A 223 3.32 11.60 0.89
CA ALA A 223 3.53 12.90 1.52
C ALA A 223 4.83 13.58 1.07
N LEU A 224 5.90 12.78 0.88
CA LEU A 224 7.22 13.29 0.54
C LEU A 224 7.51 13.39 -0.96
N ALA A 225 6.76 12.66 -1.81
CA ALA A 225 7.03 12.65 -3.24
C ALA A 225 6.63 13.97 -3.91
N ASP A 226 7.57 14.57 -4.62
CA ASP A 226 7.33 15.72 -5.49
C ASP A 226 6.89 15.30 -6.89
N ARG A 227 7.28 14.08 -7.31
CA ARG A 227 7.08 13.58 -8.68
C ARG A 227 6.61 12.13 -8.63
N ALA A 228 5.32 11.92 -8.79
CA ALA A 228 4.73 10.61 -8.99
C ALA A 228 4.02 10.55 -10.36
N VAL A 229 3.93 9.36 -10.93
CA VAL A 229 3.17 9.11 -12.16
C VAL A 229 2.28 7.89 -11.95
N TRP A 230 1.00 8.03 -12.30
CA TRP A 230 0.06 6.93 -12.32
C TRP A 230 -0.01 6.38 -13.74
N ILE A 231 -0.07 5.05 -13.90
CA ILE A 231 -0.30 4.39 -15.19
C ILE A 231 -1.57 3.55 -15.14
N HIS A 232 -2.22 3.42 -16.28
CA HIS A 232 -3.49 2.68 -16.34
C HIS A 232 -3.28 1.16 -16.43
N ASP A 233 -2.08 0.70 -16.78
CA ASP A 233 -1.76 -0.72 -16.92
C ASP A 233 -2.03 -1.49 -15.62
N SER A 234 -2.51 -2.74 -15.77
CA SER A 234 -2.54 -3.73 -14.70
C SER A 234 -1.15 -4.35 -14.55
N ILE A 235 -0.53 -4.13 -13.38
CA ILE A 235 0.87 -4.50 -13.13
C ILE A 235 1.01 -5.92 -12.61
N LEU A 236 0.04 -6.36 -11.80
CA LEU A 236 0.06 -7.70 -11.23
C LEU A 236 -1.35 -8.24 -11.00
N SER A 237 -1.41 -9.53 -10.71
CA SER A 237 -2.61 -10.26 -10.29
C SER A 237 -2.56 -10.47 -8.78
N TYR A 238 -3.44 -9.76 -8.06
CA TYR A 238 -3.61 -9.82 -6.62
C TYR A 238 -4.54 -10.97 -6.25
N ARG A 239 -4.02 -12.02 -5.62
CA ARG A 239 -4.75 -13.24 -5.29
C ARG A 239 -5.79 -13.00 -4.21
N GLN A 240 -7.03 -13.49 -4.46
CA GLN A 240 -8.18 -13.34 -3.56
C GLN A 240 -8.57 -14.64 -2.86
N ASP A 241 -8.14 -15.78 -3.36
CA ASP A 241 -8.50 -17.12 -2.88
C ASP A 241 -7.42 -17.78 -1.99
N ASN A 242 -6.48 -16.96 -1.44
CA ASN A 242 -5.57 -17.40 -0.39
C ASN A 242 -6.25 -17.28 0.99
N GLU A 243 -6.67 -18.43 1.56
CA GLU A 243 -7.27 -18.48 2.90
C GLU A 243 -6.29 -18.06 4.00
N GLY A 244 -4.98 -18.28 3.79
CA GLY A 244 -3.89 -17.88 4.69
C GLY A 244 -3.52 -16.41 4.63
N SER A 245 -4.14 -15.61 3.75
CA SER A 245 -3.84 -14.19 3.62
C SER A 245 -4.03 -13.44 4.94
N SER A 246 -3.08 -12.54 5.22
CA SER A 246 -3.11 -11.69 6.42
C SER A 246 -4.37 -10.84 6.54
N VAL A 247 -5.02 -10.52 5.41
CA VAL A 247 -6.30 -9.80 5.33
C VAL A 247 -7.44 -10.57 6.00
N ASN A 248 -7.35 -11.90 6.05
CA ASN A 248 -8.38 -12.77 6.62
C ASN A 248 -8.20 -12.99 8.15
N ALA A 249 -7.15 -12.46 8.76
CA ALA A 249 -6.87 -12.63 10.18
C ALA A 249 -7.77 -11.76 11.05
N SER A 250 -8.83 -12.34 11.59
CA SER A 250 -9.88 -11.65 12.37
C SER A 250 -9.46 -11.27 13.80
N ASN A 251 -8.26 -11.63 14.25
CA ASN A 251 -7.72 -11.38 15.58
C ASN A 251 -6.68 -10.25 15.64
N LYS A 252 -6.33 -9.63 14.52
CA LYS A 252 -5.41 -8.49 14.43
C LYS A 252 -6.14 -7.18 14.75
N VAL A 253 -6.51 -6.99 16.00
CA VAL A 253 -7.49 -5.97 16.41
C VAL A 253 -6.97 -4.56 16.22
N PHE A 254 -5.75 -4.27 16.68
CA PHE A 254 -5.21 -2.90 16.75
C PHE A 254 -4.05 -2.61 15.79
N CYS A 255 -3.70 -3.54 14.89
CA CYS A 255 -2.58 -3.30 13.97
C CYS A 255 -2.79 -2.05 13.09
N VAL A 256 -4.02 -1.81 12.64
CA VAL A 256 -4.34 -0.61 11.86
C VAL A 256 -4.21 0.67 12.71
N ASN A 257 -4.51 0.61 14.01
CA ASN A 257 -4.36 1.74 14.92
C ASN A 257 -2.88 2.12 15.09
N ASP A 258 -2.00 1.12 15.22
CA ASP A 258 -0.57 1.36 15.40
C ASP A 258 0.06 2.02 14.16
N GLU A 259 -0.37 1.64 12.95
CA GLU A 259 0.06 2.27 11.70
C GLU A 259 -0.37 3.74 11.60
N TYR A 260 -1.63 4.05 11.95
CA TYR A 260 -2.10 5.43 11.94
C TYR A 260 -1.51 6.28 13.06
N ALA A 261 -1.26 5.71 14.23
CA ALA A 261 -0.53 6.38 15.30
C ALA A 261 0.89 6.77 14.87
N GLU A 262 1.58 5.91 14.11
CA GLU A 262 2.88 6.23 13.53
C GLU A 262 2.79 7.33 12.48
N ILE A 263 1.78 7.34 11.60
CA ILE A 263 1.59 8.43 10.64
C ILE A 263 1.38 9.76 11.37
N GLU A 264 0.52 9.79 12.38
CA GLU A 264 0.21 10.98 13.18
C GLU A 264 1.45 11.51 13.92
N ARG A 265 2.22 10.62 14.55
CA ARG A 265 3.48 10.95 15.20
C ARG A 265 4.48 11.55 14.18
N TRP A 266 4.66 10.88 13.06
CA TRP A 266 5.58 11.31 12.01
C TRP A 266 5.18 12.66 11.41
N LEU A 267 3.90 12.89 11.17
CA LEU A 267 3.39 14.17 10.66
C LEU A 267 3.67 15.32 11.63
N SER A 268 3.47 15.08 12.94
CA SER A 268 3.66 16.12 13.96
C SER A 268 5.12 16.39 14.33
N CYS A 269 6.02 15.49 13.98
CA CYS A 269 7.44 15.61 14.28
C CYS A 269 8.26 15.80 12.99
N GLU A 270 8.73 14.72 12.38
CA GLU A 270 9.71 14.76 11.29
C GLU A 270 9.19 15.48 10.03
N TYR A 271 7.90 15.27 9.70
CA TYR A 271 7.34 15.94 8.53
C TYR A 271 7.13 17.44 8.76
N ALA A 272 6.66 17.85 9.94
CA ALA A 272 6.49 19.25 10.30
C ALA A 272 7.82 20.01 10.30
N GLU A 273 8.89 19.40 10.82
CA GLU A 273 10.24 19.98 10.77
C GLU A 273 10.73 20.14 9.33
N ARG A 274 10.45 19.19 8.44
CA ARG A 274 10.91 19.17 7.05
C ARG A 274 10.08 20.07 6.12
N CYS A 275 8.77 20.06 6.25
CA CYS A 275 7.82 20.65 5.29
C CYS A 275 7.01 21.83 5.86
N GLY A 276 7.11 22.07 7.16
CA GLY A 276 6.40 23.13 7.88
C GLY A 276 5.08 22.67 8.50
N GLU A 277 4.70 23.34 9.59
CA GLU A 277 3.52 23.00 10.41
C GLU A 277 2.19 23.10 9.63
N GLU A 278 2.05 24.08 8.73
CA GLU A 278 0.84 24.29 7.93
C GLU A 278 0.56 23.09 7.00
N GLU A 279 1.59 22.61 6.30
CA GLU A 279 1.46 21.47 5.40
C GLU A 279 1.27 20.17 6.19
N ALA A 280 1.93 20.02 7.33
CA ALA A 280 1.72 18.90 8.25
C ALA A 280 0.28 18.85 8.78
N ALA A 281 -0.26 19.98 9.22
CA ALA A 281 -1.65 20.09 9.67
C ALA A 281 -2.65 19.77 8.55
N ARG A 282 -2.39 20.20 7.33
CA ARG A 282 -3.22 19.87 6.16
C ARG A 282 -3.22 18.36 5.88
N LEU A 283 -2.06 17.71 5.91
CA LEU A 283 -1.98 16.26 5.73
C LEU A 283 -2.54 15.48 6.91
N ALA A 284 -2.47 15.99 8.13
CA ALA A 284 -3.09 15.38 9.31
C ALA A 284 -4.61 15.28 9.12
N ARG A 285 -5.28 16.30 8.58
CA ARG A 285 -6.73 16.25 8.27
C ARG A 285 -7.03 15.18 7.21
N ILE A 286 -6.21 15.05 6.17
CA ILE A 286 -6.34 13.97 5.18
C ILE A 286 -6.13 12.61 5.84
N CYS A 287 -5.10 12.48 6.69
CA CYS A 287 -4.81 11.27 7.44
C CYS A 287 -6.03 10.80 8.25
N GLN A 288 -6.69 11.69 8.98
CA GLN A 288 -7.87 11.35 9.78
C GLN A 288 -9.03 10.84 8.90
N ALA A 289 -9.25 11.43 7.73
CA ALA A 289 -10.28 10.97 6.80
C ALA A 289 -9.98 9.56 6.25
N VAL A 290 -8.71 9.28 5.92
CA VAL A 290 -8.26 7.95 5.45
C VAL A 290 -8.26 6.93 6.60
N LYS A 291 -7.86 7.36 7.81
CA LYS A 291 -7.93 6.56 9.06
C LYS A 291 -9.35 6.05 9.30
N TYR A 292 -10.36 6.92 9.16
CA TYR A 292 -11.75 6.50 9.26
C TYR A 292 -12.10 5.37 8.29
N ASP A 293 -11.71 5.49 7.03
CA ASP A 293 -11.99 4.47 6.01
C ASP A 293 -11.31 3.14 6.36
N SER A 294 -10.05 3.18 6.74
CA SER A 294 -9.26 2.02 7.10
C SER A 294 -9.77 1.34 8.37
N TYR A 295 -10.21 2.13 9.36
CA TYR A 295 -10.79 1.60 10.60
C TYR A 295 -12.12 0.91 10.33
N MET A 296 -13.00 1.50 9.53
CA MET A 296 -14.27 0.87 9.16
C MET A 296 -14.07 -0.37 8.28
N TRP A 297 -13.04 -0.37 7.42
CA TRP A 297 -12.64 -1.53 6.64
C TRP A 297 -12.13 -2.67 7.54
N SER A 298 -11.33 -2.35 8.56
CA SER A 298 -10.84 -3.30 9.56
C SER A 298 -12.00 -3.84 10.43
N TYR A 299 -12.85 -2.94 10.97
CA TYR A 299 -13.98 -3.28 11.81
C TYR A 299 -14.88 -4.40 11.23
N VAL A 300 -15.20 -4.32 9.94
CA VAL A 300 -16.10 -5.31 9.32
C VAL A 300 -15.47 -6.71 9.20
N ARG A 301 -14.14 -6.81 9.32
CA ARG A 301 -13.37 -8.08 9.28
C ARG A 301 -13.08 -8.67 10.64
N LEU A 302 -13.17 -7.87 11.69
CA LEU A 302 -12.93 -8.35 13.05
C LEU A 302 -13.98 -9.38 13.48
N ALA A 303 -13.53 -10.38 14.23
CA ALA A 303 -14.42 -11.29 14.92
C ALA A 303 -15.34 -10.52 15.89
N PRO A 304 -16.60 -10.92 16.04
CA PRO A 304 -17.62 -10.14 16.78
C PRO A 304 -17.19 -9.72 18.20
N GLN A 305 -16.47 -10.58 18.91
CA GLN A 305 -16.01 -10.33 20.29
C GLN A 305 -15.03 -9.15 20.41
N PHE A 306 -14.38 -8.73 19.31
CA PHE A 306 -13.41 -7.63 19.32
C PHE A 306 -14.00 -6.30 18.87
N ARG A 307 -15.21 -6.29 18.28
CA ARG A 307 -15.77 -5.13 17.61
C ARG A 307 -16.04 -3.94 18.52
N VAL A 308 -16.60 -4.20 19.72
CA VAL A 308 -16.90 -3.12 20.67
C VAL A 308 -15.60 -2.46 21.15
N MET A 309 -14.63 -3.26 21.59
CA MET A 309 -13.32 -2.78 22.03
C MET A 309 -12.60 -1.95 20.96
N PHE A 310 -12.69 -2.38 19.69
CA PHE A 310 -12.13 -1.64 18.57
C PHE A 310 -12.80 -0.27 18.39
N LEU A 311 -14.15 -0.22 18.44
CA LEU A 311 -14.90 1.04 18.31
C LEU A 311 -14.67 1.98 19.50
N GLU A 312 -14.49 1.46 20.71
CA GLU A 312 -14.14 2.26 21.89
C GLU A 312 -12.80 2.95 21.71
N ARG A 313 -11.77 2.21 21.22
CA ARG A 313 -10.47 2.79 20.90
C ARG A 313 -10.58 3.81 19.74
N MET A 314 -11.28 3.46 18.65
CA MET A 314 -11.55 4.37 17.55
C MET A 314 -12.20 5.67 18.04
N ALA A 315 -13.24 5.57 18.89
CA ALA A 315 -13.92 6.74 19.44
C ALA A 315 -13.01 7.61 20.31
N SER A 316 -12.14 6.98 21.11
CA SER A 316 -11.16 7.70 21.93
C SER A 316 -10.16 8.48 21.07
N GLU A 317 -9.60 7.86 20.04
CA GLU A 317 -8.62 8.49 19.15
C GLU A 317 -9.24 9.65 18.35
N PHE A 318 -10.45 9.48 17.79
CA PHE A 318 -11.13 10.56 17.07
C PHE A 318 -11.61 11.69 17.98
N LYS A 319 -11.98 11.42 19.25
CA LYS A 319 -12.24 12.48 20.22
C LYS A 319 -11.00 13.31 20.51
N ALA A 320 -9.86 12.65 20.73
CA ALA A 320 -8.58 13.35 20.91
C ALA A 320 -8.25 14.24 19.71
N ALA A 321 -8.37 13.72 18.47
CA ALA A 321 -8.11 14.51 17.27
C ALA A 321 -9.07 15.71 17.09
N LEU A 322 -10.32 15.61 17.54
CA LEU A 322 -11.27 16.73 17.56
C LEU A 322 -10.91 17.76 18.63
N ASP A 323 -10.50 17.32 19.83
CA ASP A 323 -10.12 18.18 20.94
C ASP A 323 -8.82 18.96 20.62
N ASP A 324 -7.87 18.30 19.93
CA ASP A 324 -6.59 18.89 19.51
C ASP A 324 -6.69 19.69 18.19
N HIS A 325 -7.88 19.79 17.60
CA HIS A 325 -8.15 20.48 16.33
C HIS A 325 -7.31 19.97 15.14
N THR A 326 -6.78 18.75 15.19
CA THR A 326 -6.10 18.09 14.08
C THR A 326 -7.07 17.48 13.07
N PHE A 327 -8.37 17.48 13.41
CA PHE A 327 -9.46 16.97 12.60
C PHE A 327 -10.76 17.72 12.85
N GLU A 328 -11.57 17.89 11.81
CA GLU A 328 -12.94 18.38 11.93
C GLU A 328 -13.92 17.39 11.31
N LEU A 329 -15.09 17.22 11.92
CA LEU A 329 -16.13 16.33 11.36
C LEU A 329 -16.56 16.73 9.94
N ALA A 330 -16.40 18.01 9.61
CA ALA A 330 -16.65 18.54 8.26
C ALA A 330 -15.71 18.00 7.18
N ASP A 331 -14.54 17.46 7.56
CA ASP A 331 -13.59 16.84 6.62
C ASP A 331 -14.13 15.53 6.05
N LEU A 332 -15.09 14.91 6.73
CA LEU A 332 -15.72 13.69 6.26
C LEU A 332 -16.92 13.98 5.34
N LYS A 333 -17.12 13.09 4.37
CA LYS A 333 -18.35 13.03 3.60
C LYS A 333 -19.57 12.92 4.56
N PRO A 334 -20.73 13.51 4.27
CA PRO A 334 -21.86 13.60 5.21
C PRO A 334 -22.27 12.27 5.84
N TRP A 335 -22.26 11.18 5.07
CA TRP A 335 -22.64 9.86 5.57
C TRP A 335 -21.57 9.23 6.49
N LYS A 336 -20.28 9.50 6.25
CA LYS A 336 -19.18 9.08 7.12
C LYS A 336 -19.22 9.86 8.44
N ARG A 337 -19.46 11.17 8.35
CA ARG A 337 -19.62 12.06 9.51
C ARG A 337 -20.73 11.57 10.44
N ALA A 338 -21.94 11.39 9.92
CA ALA A 338 -23.08 10.92 10.72
C ALA A 338 -22.80 9.56 11.38
N ASN A 339 -22.09 8.67 10.68
CA ASN A 339 -21.69 7.38 11.22
C ASN A 339 -20.69 7.54 12.36
N LEU A 340 -19.64 8.37 12.18
CA LEU A 340 -18.66 8.64 13.22
C LEU A 340 -19.28 9.34 14.43
N GLU A 341 -20.13 10.35 14.24
CA GLU A 341 -20.86 11.03 15.33
C GLU A 341 -21.64 10.03 16.20
N SER A 342 -22.29 9.06 15.56
CA SER A 342 -23.02 8.01 16.27
C SER A 342 -22.09 7.08 17.06
N ILE A 343 -20.92 6.71 16.49
CA ILE A 343 -19.89 5.91 17.18
C ILE A 343 -19.31 6.71 18.36
N LEU A 344 -18.99 7.98 18.18
CA LEU A 344 -18.43 8.85 19.22
C LEU A 344 -19.38 9.01 20.41
N LYS A 345 -20.69 8.98 20.16
CA LYS A 345 -21.72 9.10 21.20
C LYS A 345 -21.78 7.86 22.09
N ASP A 346 -21.84 6.67 21.48
CA ASP A 346 -21.90 5.39 22.20
C ASP A 346 -21.44 4.25 21.29
N PRO A 347 -20.15 3.85 21.37
CA PRO A 347 -19.60 2.77 20.55
C PRO A 347 -20.30 1.42 20.73
N ALA A 348 -20.69 1.10 21.97
CA ALA A 348 -21.33 -0.18 22.28
C ALA A 348 -22.76 -0.24 21.75
N ALA A 349 -23.54 0.83 21.96
CA ALA A 349 -24.89 0.93 21.40
C ALA A 349 -24.85 0.93 19.86
N TRP A 350 -23.86 1.61 19.25
CA TRP A 350 -23.69 1.58 17.81
C TRP A 350 -23.40 0.15 17.30
N ALA A 351 -22.48 -0.58 17.96
CA ALA A 351 -22.13 -1.95 17.59
C ALA A 351 -23.36 -2.88 17.68
N GLN A 352 -24.14 -2.77 18.75
CA GLN A 352 -25.36 -3.55 18.95
C GLN A 352 -26.43 -3.24 17.90
N ALA A 353 -26.70 -1.96 17.64
CA ALA A 353 -27.68 -1.53 16.65
C ALA A 353 -27.30 -1.91 15.21
N ASN A 354 -25.99 -2.12 14.96
CA ASN A 354 -25.42 -2.36 13.64
C ASN A 354 -24.67 -3.71 13.55
N GLU A 355 -25.08 -4.71 14.33
CA GLU A 355 -24.46 -6.05 14.37
C GLU A 355 -24.27 -6.64 12.96
N HIS A 356 -25.26 -6.44 12.07
CA HIS A 356 -25.21 -6.90 10.69
C HIS A 356 -24.48 -5.98 9.71
N TYR A 357 -23.95 -4.84 10.16
CA TYR A 357 -23.27 -3.88 9.27
C TYR A 357 -22.07 -4.50 8.53
N ALA A 358 -21.34 -5.36 9.21
CA ALA A 358 -20.17 -6.06 8.64
C ALA A 358 -20.54 -6.99 7.47
N THR A 359 -21.70 -7.65 7.54
CA THR A 359 -22.20 -8.58 6.52
C THR A 359 -23.21 -7.94 5.56
N ALA A 360 -23.57 -6.67 5.80
CA ALA A 360 -24.56 -5.96 5.01
C ALA A 360 -24.07 -5.75 3.56
N GLY A 361 -24.79 -6.27 2.60
CA GLY A 361 -24.58 -5.96 1.19
C GLY A 361 -24.93 -4.48 0.86
N LYS A 362 -24.85 -4.14 -0.44
CA LYS A 362 -25.15 -2.77 -0.92
C LYS A 362 -26.49 -2.23 -0.39
N PHE A 363 -27.53 -3.05 -0.40
CA PHE A 363 -28.86 -2.67 0.10
C PHE A 363 -28.88 -2.47 1.63
N GLY A 364 -28.27 -3.37 2.39
CA GLY A 364 -28.23 -3.25 3.84
C GLY A 364 -27.49 -1.99 4.32
N ARG A 365 -26.41 -1.61 3.64
CA ARG A 365 -25.69 -0.36 3.92
C ARG A 365 -26.52 0.87 3.56
N ALA A 366 -27.25 0.85 2.45
CA ALA A 366 -28.19 1.92 2.09
C ALA A 366 -29.26 2.10 3.16
N MET A 367 -29.84 1.00 3.66
CA MET A 367 -30.83 1.04 4.75
C MET A 367 -30.23 1.52 6.07
N HIS A 368 -28.98 1.23 6.37
CA HIS A 368 -28.27 1.79 7.53
C HIS A 368 -28.27 3.33 7.47
N TYR A 369 -27.85 3.92 6.36
CA TYR A 369 -27.79 5.38 6.21
C TYR A 369 -29.17 6.02 6.16
N LEU A 370 -30.18 5.34 5.61
CA LEU A 370 -31.57 5.79 5.69
C LEU A 370 -32.07 5.88 7.15
N LYS A 371 -31.74 4.89 7.98
CA LYS A 371 -32.09 4.89 9.40
C LYS A 371 -31.31 5.92 10.21
N LEU A 372 -30.02 6.12 9.87
CA LEU A 372 -29.14 7.02 10.62
C LEU A 372 -29.47 8.50 10.40
N GLY A 373 -29.82 8.92 9.19
CA GLY A 373 -30.05 10.34 8.87
C GLY A 373 -31.06 10.59 7.76
N GLY A 374 -31.97 9.64 7.51
CA GLY A 374 -33.07 9.80 6.57
C GLY A 374 -32.70 9.81 5.08
N PRO A 375 -33.63 10.20 4.20
CA PRO A 375 -33.45 10.17 2.75
C PRO A 375 -32.28 11.02 2.25
N GLY A 376 -31.99 12.15 2.89
CA GLY A 376 -30.87 13.02 2.51
C GLY A 376 -29.51 12.37 2.68
N LEU A 377 -29.31 11.61 3.78
CA LEU A 377 -28.06 10.88 4.02
C LEU A 377 -27.91 9.70 3.07
N LEU A 378 -28.99 8.99 2.77
CA LEU A 378 -29.01 7.94 1.77
C LEU A 378 -28.62 8.46 0.38
N LEU A 379 -29.14 9.61 -0.04
CA LEU A 379 -28.78 10.24 -1.32
C LEU A 379 -27.30 10.64 -1.36
N ALA A 380 -26.78 11.22 -0.27
CA ALA A 380 -25.36 11.55 -0.17
C ALA A 380 -24.46 10.30 -0.28
N TYR A 381 -24.85 9.20 0.34
CA TYR A 381 -24.17 7.91 0.22
C TYR A 381 -24.23 7.35 -1.20
N ALA A 382 -25.41 7.35 -1.83
CA ALA A 382 -25.60 6.85 -3.19
C ALA A 382 -24.77 7.65 -4.21
N LYS A 383 -24.79 8.99 -4.13
CA LYS A 383 -24.00 9.87 -5.00
C LYS A 383 -22.49 9.62 -4.86
N SER A 384 -21.99 9.42 -3.64
CA SER A 384 -20.56 9.17 -3.42
C SER A 384 -20.05 7.87 -4.07
N ARG A 385 -20.93 6.96 -4.43
CA ARG A 385 -20.58 5.69 -5.09
C ARG A 385 -20.56 5.83 -6.60
N SER A 386 -21.43 6.66 -7.18
CA SER A 386 -21.42 6.93 -8.62
C SER A 386 -20.21 7.77 -9.05
N ASP A 387 -19.58 8.48 -8.12
CA ASP A 387 -18.35 9.25 -8.37
C ASP A 387 -17.07 8.37 -8.38
N HIS A 388 -17.21 7.07 -8.09
CA HIS A 388 -16.14 6.06 -8.06
C HIS A 388 -16.37 4.91 -9.07
N GLU A 389 -17.54 4.87 -9.75
CA GLU A 389 -17.82 4.06 -10.93
C GLU A 389 -17.66 4.93 -12.19
#